data_439f227a27951c6ccd341939d796a118
#
_entry.id   439f227a27951c6ccd341939d796a118
#
_cell.length_a   1.000
_cell.length_b   1.000
_cell.length_c   1.000
_cell.angle_alpha   90.00
_cell.angle_beta   90.00
_cell.angle_gamma   90.00
#
_symmetry.space_group_name_H-M   'P 1'
#
loop_
_entity.id
_entity.type
_entity.pdbx_description
1 polymer ?
#
loop_
_entity_poly.entity_id
_entity_poly.type
_entity_poly.pdbx_seq_one_letter_code
_entity_poly.pdbx_strand_id
1 'polypeptide(L)'
;MPVGRDRITIVGASLAGYWAAETLRRDGFEGAISLIGDEGHEPYDRPPLSKKYLAGEVGRDRVNLGNAEKLAALDLDLRLGRRATGLDVAARTLEVEGVSEPFDGLVIATGARCRTLPGTDGVAGVHTLRTIDDADAVRAAMDVGVERMVVVGAGFIGAEVASTAVGRGLAVTMVEALEAPFGRVLGMEMGAVLADVHRGHGVDLRAGVGVDEVLTEPDGGTEAGLRVVGIRLVDGSEVACDLLVAGIGVIPNVDWLEGSGLEVADGVVCDETCLAAPDVVAAGDVARWTNARYGESMRVEHWDNAVQQEVHAARRLLQSDEEAEPFTPVPWFWSDQYDRKVQLAGRTHPDAEVRVVAGSVAEHR
;
A
#
# COMPACT_ATOMS: atom_id res chain seq x y z
N MET A 1 -1.91 -8.69 34.40
CA MET A 1 -3.02 -9.58 33.99
C MET A 1 -3.62 -8.96 32.76
N PRO A 2 -3.82 -9.70 31.66
CA PRO A 2 -4.50 -9.11 30.52
C PRO A 2 -5.82 -8.50 31.00
N VAL A 3 -6.07 -7.26 30.59
CA VAL A 3 -7.34 -6.59 30.83
C VAL A 3 -8.43 -7.50 30.25
N GLY A 4 -9.45 -7.86 31.04
CA GLY A 4 -10.45 -8.87 30.71
C GLY A 4 -11.23 -8.54 29.43
N ARG A 5 -10.63 -8.86 28.28
CA ARG A 5 -11.26 -8.81 26.97
C ARG A 5 -11.55 -10.23 26.54
N ASP A 6 -12.79 -10.49 26.14
CA ASP A 6 -13.21 -11.79 25.64
C ASP A 6 -13.16 -11.84 24.11
N ARG A 7 -13.17 -10.65 23.43
CA ARG A 7 -13.19 -10.54 21.99
C ARG A 7 -12.35 -9.37 21.49
N ILE A 8 -11.44 -9.66 20.53
CA ILE A 8 -10.74 -8.63 19.76
C ILE A 8 -11.16 -8.75 18.29
N THR A 9 -11.59 -7.63 17.71
CA THR A 9 -11.94 -7.53 16.29
C THR A 9 -10.84 -6.80 15.54
N ILE A 10 -10.42 -7.37 14.40
CA ILE A 10 -9.40 -6.81 13.51
C ILE A 10 -10.08 -6.48 12.19
N VAL A 11 -10.04 -5.21 11.78
CA VAL A 11 -10.59 -4.74 10.49
C VAL A 11 -9.46 -4.48 9.52
N GLY A 12 -9.37 -5.33 8.50
CA GLY A 12 -8.32 -5.35 7.49
C GLY A 12 -7.58 -6.70 7.50
N ALA A 13 -7.95 -7.62 6.61
CA ALA A 13 -7.38 -8.96 6.50
C ALA A 13 -6.19 -9.03 5.52
N SER A 14 -5.26 -8.07 5.61
CA SER A 14 -4.01 -8.06 4.85
C SER A 14 -2.82 -8.27 5.79
N LEU A 15 -1.62 -7.81 5.39
CA LEU A 15 -0.37 -7.98 6.15
C LEU A 15 -0.50 -7.58 7.63
N ALA A 16 -0.95 -6.35 7.88
CA ALA A 16 -1.08 -5.82 9.23
C ALA A 16 -2.06 -6.67 10.07
N GLY A 17 -3.29 -6.90 9.59
CA GLY A 17 -4.27 -7.69 10.34
C GLY A 17 -3.86 -9.14 10.59
N TYR A 18 -3.15 -9.78 9.66
CA TYR A 18 -2.60 -11.11 9.87
C TYR A 18 -1.57 -11.14 11.02
N TRP A 19 -0.63 -10.18 11.01
CA TRP A 19 0.38 -10.08 12.07
C TRP A 19 -0.21 -9.67 13.43
N ALA A 20 -1.32 -8.88 13.44
CA ALA A 20 -2.07 -8.63 14.66
C ALA A 20 -2.60 -9.93 15.26
N ALA A 21 -3.31 -10.72 14.47
CA ALA A 21 -3.88 -11.98 14.91
C ALA A 21 -2.80 -12.95 15.42
N GLU A 22 -1.69 -13.09 14.66
CA GLU A 22 -0.56 -13.92 15.07
C GLU A 22 0.07 -13.43 16.39
N THR A 23 0.24 -12.12 16.53
CA THR A 23 0.83 -11.52 17.74
C THR A 23 -0.08 -11.74 18.95
N LEU A 24 -1.38 -11.50 18.83
CA LEU A 24 -2.35 -11.74 19.89
C LEU A 24 -2.29 -13.20 20.39
N ARG A 25 -2.29 -14.18 19.48
CA ARG A 25 -2.18 -15.59 19.84
C ARG A 25 -0.84 -15.95 20.48
N ARG A 26 0.25 -15.52 19.87
CA ARG A 26 1.61 -15.76 20.38
C ARG A 26 1.82 -15.17 21.77
N ASP A 27 1.27 -13.99 22.04
CA ASP A 27 1.44 -13.27 23.30
C ASP A 27 0.34 -13.69 24.34
N GLY A 28 -0.43 -14.77 24.06
CA GLY A 28 -1.27 -15.50 25.02
C GLY A 28 -2.72 -15.03 25.10
N PHE A 29 -3.25 -14.31 24.11
CA PHE A 29 -4.67 -14.00 24.06
C PHE A 29 -5.48 -15.24 23.65
N GLU A 30 -6.32 -15.74 24.57
CA GLU A 30 -7.15 -16.96 24.38
C GLU A 30 -8.60 -16.64 23.95
N GLY A 31 -9.01 -15.34 23.98
CA GLY A 31 -10.36 -14.90 23.61
C GLY A 31 -10.62 -15.04 22.09
N ALA A 32 -11.84 -14.73 21.68
CA ALA A 32 -12.23 -14.76 20.28
C ALA A 32 -11.51 -13.67 19.47
N ILE A 33 -10.98 -14.01 18.28
CA ILE A 33 -10.42 -13.07 17.32
C ILE A 33 -11.24 -13.15 16.05
N SER A 34 -11.89 -12.03 15.67
CA SER A 34 -12.52 -11.86 14.36
C SER A 34 -11.59 -11.09 13.45
N LEU A 35 -11.28 -11.62 12.25
CA LEU A 35 -10.49 -10.96 11.21
C LEU A 35 -11.37 -10.69 10.01
N ILE A 36 -11.65 -9.42 9.74
CA ILE A 36 -12.62 -8.95 8.73
C ILE A 36 -11.86 -8.26 7.60
N GLY A 37 -12.10 -8.68 6.36
CA GLY A 37 -11.51 -8.08 5.17
C GLY A 37 -12.51 -7.93 4.03
N ASP A 38 -12.40 -6.83 3.28
CA ASP A 38 -13.26 -6.56 2.11
C ASP A 38 -12.83 -7.34 0.87
N GLU A 39 -11.59 -7.78 0.79
CA GLU A 39 -11.12 -8.70 -0.25
C GLU A 39 -11.58 -10.14 0.04
N GLY A 40 -11.98 -10.86 -1.01
CA GLY A 40 -12.40 -12.28 -0.90
C GLY A 40 -11.25 -13.27 -0.82
N HIS A 41 -10.04 -12.82 -0.51
CA HIS A 41 -8.80 -13.59 -0.52
C HIS A 41 -8.24 -13.76 0.88
N GLU A 42 -7.67 -14.94 1.16
CA GLU A 42 -6.84 -15.14 2.34
C GLU A 42 -5.70 -14.11 2.39
N PRO A 43 -5.22 -13.74 3.59
CA PRO A 43 -4.14 -12.76 3.73
C PRO A 43 -2.92 -13.09 2.86
N TYR A 44 -2.45 -12.12 2.11
CA TYR A 44 -1.32 -12.26 1.17
C TYR A 44 -0.37 -11.06 1.23
N ASP A 45 0.85 -11.29 0.74
CA ASP A 45 1.92 -10.31 0.70
C ASP A 45 1.85 -9.48 -0.58
N ARG A 46 1.85 -8.13 -0.46
CA ARG A 46 1.70 -7.21 -1.61
C ARG A 46 3.00 -6.94 -2.38
N PRO A 47 4.21 -6.90 -1.78
CA PRO A 47 5.43 -6.58 -2.51
C PRO A 47 5.71 -7.43 -3.75
N PRO A 48 5.34 -8.72 -3.84
CA PRO A 48 5.51 -9.48 -5.07
C PRO A 48 4.61 -9.05 -6.23
N LEU A 49 3.49 -8.36 -5.95
CA LEU A 49 2.46 -8.03 -6.93
C LEU A 49 2.94 -7.10 -8.05
N SER A 50 3.93 -6.24 -7.79
CA SER A 50 4.56 -5.37 -8.80
C SER A 50 5.80 -5.98 -9.47
N LYS A 51 6.24 -7.16 -8.99
CA LYS A 51 7.50 -7.83 -9.37
C LYS A 51 7.25 -9.24 -9.91
N LYS A 52 7.71 -10.25 -9.17
CA LYS A 52 7.70 -11.67 -9.60
C LYS A 52 6.30 -12.21 -9.88
N TYR A 53 5.29 -11.75 -9.15
CA TYR A 53 3.90 -12.14 -9.42
C TYR A 53 3.42 -11.53 -10.74
N LEU A 54 3.63 -10.22 -10.94
CA LEU A 54 3.28 -9.53 -12.18
C LEU A 54 4.06 -10.08 -13.39
N ALA A 55 5.34 -10.43 -13.17
CA ALA A 55 6.17 -11.06 -14.19
C ALA A 55 5.69 -12.46 -14.59
N GLY A 56 4.86 -13.11 -13.77
CA GLY A 56 4.42 -14.49 -13.98
C GLY A 56 5.43 -15.54 -13.50
N GLU A 57 6.44 -15.13 -12.75
CA GLU A 57 7.50 -16.03 -12.24
C GLU A 57 7.04 -16.84 -11.01
N VAL A 58 6.05 -16.34 -10.27
CA VAL A 58 5.47 -17.00 -9.11
C VAL A 58 3.96 -17.05 -9.20
N GLY A 59 3.37 -18.12 -8.68
CA GLY A 59 1.93 -18.30 -8.58
C GLY A 59 1.36 -17.69 -7.30
N ARG A 60 0.03 -17.76 -7.17
CA ARG A 60 -0.73 -17.21 -6.05
C ARG A 60 -0.35 -17.82 -4.71
N ASP A 61 -0.07 -19.12 -4.68
CA ASP A 61 0.36 -19.88 -3.51
C ASP A 61 1.65 -19.34 -2.86
N ARG A 62 2.47 -18.62 -3.64
CA ARG A 62 3.75 -18.07 -3.18
C ARG A 62 3.63 -16.68 -2.56
N VAL A 63 2.48 -16.06 -2.65
CA VAL A 63 2.24 -14.73 -2.07
C VAL A 63 1.38 -14.77 -0.82
N ASN A 64 0.73 -15.90 -0.49
CA ASN A 64 -0.08 -16.04 0.71
C ASN A 64 0.78 -15.86 1.98
N LEU A 65 0.25 -15.17 2.99
CA LEU A 65 0.85 -15.04 4.31
C LEU A 65 0.57 -16.33 5.11
N GLY A 66 1.62 -17.09 5.34
CA GLY A 66 1.49 -18.41 5.96
C GLY A 66 0.95 -19.47 4.99
N ASN A 67 0.62 -20.61 5.52
CA ASN A 67 -0.09 -21.69 4.83
C ASN A 67 -1.43 -21.95 5.55
N ALA A 68 -2.29 -22.76 4.94
CA ALA A 68 -3.61 -23.08 5.50
C ALA A 68 -3.52 -23.65 6.95
N GLU A 69 -2.48 -24.42 7.28
CA GLU A 69 -2.26 -24.97 8.62
C GLU A 69 -1.96 -23.87 9.65
N LYS A 70 -1.09 -22.91 9.31
CA LYS A 70 -0.77 -21.77 10.17
C LYS A 70 -1.98 -20.87 10.36
N LEU A 71 -2.73 -20.59 9.30
CA LEU A 71 -3.94 -19.77 9.40
C LEU A 71 -5.01 -20.45 10.26
N ALA A 72 -5.20 -21.75 10.10
CA ALA A 72 -6.11 -22.54 10.94
C ALA A 72 -5.69 -22.57 12.42
N ALA A 73 -4.37 -22.62 12.69
CA ALA A 73 -3.84 -22.62 14.05
C ALA A 73 -4.08 -21.32 14.83
N LEU A 74 -4.39 -20.21 14.13
CA LEU A 74 -4.75 -18.95 14.76
C LEU A 74 -6.17 -18.96 15.35
N ASP A 75 -7.01 -19.94 15.01
CA ASP A 75 -8.40 -20.07 15.49
C ASP A 75 -9.19 -18.76 15.34
N LEU A 76 -9.30 -18.27 14.10
CA LEU A 76 -9.94 -17.01 13.76
C LEU A 76 -11.38 -17.21 13.27
N ASP A 77 -12.27 -16.30 13.67
CA ASP A 77 -13.48 -16.02 12.92
C ASP A 77 -13.10 -15.17 11.69
N LEU A 78 -12.72 -15.85 10.60
CA LEU A 78 -12.19 -15.24 9.38
C LEU A 78 -13.34 -14.88 8.44
N ARG A 79 -13.55 -13.58 8.20
CA ARG A 79 -14.64 -13.02 7.39
C ARG A 79 -14.09 -12.26 6.20
N LEU A 80 -13.85 -12.97 5.10
CA LEU A 80 -13.37 -12.41 3.84
C LEU A 80 -14.53 -11.98 2.95
N GLY A 81 -14.31 -10.96 2.11
CA GLY A 81 -15.34 -10.34 1.29
C GLY A 81 -16.40 -9.61 2.12
N ARG A 82 -16.05 -9.15 3.33
CA ARG A 82 -16.93 -8.44 4.26
C ARG A 82 -16.34 -7.08 4.60
N ARG A 83 -17.13 -6.04 4.37
CA ARG A 83 -16.68 -4.67 4.57
C ARG A 83 -17.21 -4.08 5.87
N ALA A 84 -16.33 -3.48 6.65
CA ALA A 84 -16.71 -2.62 7.76
C ALA A 84 -17.25 -1.29 7.19
N THR A 85 -18.42 -0.86 7.65
CA THR A 85 -19.14 0.29 7.10
C THR A 85 -19.37 1.40 8.11
N GLY A 86 -19.12 1.14 9.41
CA GLY A 86 -19.26 2.14 10.46
C GLY A 86 -18.62 1.69 11.78
N LEU A 87 -18.33 2.65 12.63
CA LEU A 87 -17.78 2.44 13.97
C LEU A 87 -18.44 3.45 14.93
N ASP A 88 -18.82 3.00 16.11
CA ASP A 88 -19.15 3.85 17.24
C ASP A 88 -18.25 3.46 18.43
N VAL A 89 -17.26 4.31 18.70
CA VAL A 89 -16.29 4.08 19.78
C VAL A 89 -16.96 4.16 21.15
N ALA A 90 -17.92 5.08 21.35
CA ALA A 90 -18.60 5.26 22.63
C ALA A 90 -19.53 4.08 22.95
N ALA A 91 -20.23 3.56 21.95
CA ALA A 91 -21.08 2.37 22.08
C ALA A 91 -20.27 1.06 21.99
N ARG A 92 -19.00 1.11 21.58
CA ARG A 92 -18.12 -0.05 21.34
C ARG A 92 -18.72 -1.03 20.33
N THR A 93 -19.23 -0.50 19.22
CA THR A 93 -19.86 -1.28 18.17
C THR A 93 -19.22 -1.01 16.81
N LEU A 94 -18.99 -2.08 16.06
CA LEU A 94 -18.56 -2.08 14.68
C LEU A 94 -19.74 -2.46 13.77
N GLU A 95 -19.94 -1.73 12.68
CA GLU A 95 -20.90 -2.10 11.67
C GLU A 95 -20.21 -2.83 10.52
N VAL A 96 -20.68 -4.04 10.21
CA VAL A 96 -20.22 -4.86 9.08
C VAL A 96 -21.41 -5.16 8.18
N GLU A 97 -21.43 -4.64 6.97
CA GLU A 97 -22.54 -4.81 6.00
C GLU A 97 -23.91 -4.49 6.59
N GLY A 98 -24.02 -3.43 7.43
CA GLY A 98 -25.27 -3.02 8.05
C GLY A 98 -25.66 -3.80 9.31
N VAL A 99 -24.80 -4.72 9.77
CA VAL A 99 -25.00 -5.44 11.05
C VAL A 99 -24.06 -4.86 12.11
N SER A 100 -24.62 -4.39 13.22
CA SER A 100 -23.85 -3.85 14.36
C SER A 100 -23.41 -4.99 15.28
N GLU A 101 -22.12 -5.05 15.58
CA GLU A 101 -21.49 -6.07 16.41
C GLU A 101 -20.64 -5.43 17.53
N PRO A 102 -20.70 -5.91 18.78
CA PRO A 102 -19.88 -5.39 19.85
C PRO A 102 -18.42 -5.89 19.76
N PHE A 103 -17.48 -5.10 20.29
CA PHE A 103 -16.08 -5.50 20.47
C PHE A 103 -15.57 -5.12 21.87
N ASP A 104 -14.59 -5.86 22.39
CA ASP A 104 -13.87 -5.52 23.61
C ASP A 104 -12.53 -4.82 23.32
N GLY A 105 -11.92 -5.17 22.21
CA GLY A 105 -10.75 -4.52 21.63
C GLY A 105 -10.86 -4.46 20.10
N LEU A 106 -10.36 -3.38 19.51
CA LEU A 106 -10.42 -3.16 18.06
C LEU A 106 -9.05 -2.81 17.49
N VAL A 107 -8.67 -3.50 16.42
CA VAL A 107 -7.51 -3.18 15.60
C VAL A 107 -7.99 -2.65 14.26
N ILE A 108 -7.61 -1.42 13.90
CA ILE A 108 -7.87 -0.81 12.60
C ILE A 108 -6.63 -0.98 11.72
N ALA A 109 -6.71 -1.90 10.75
CA ALA A 109 -5.65 -2.30 9.83
C ALA A 109 -6.11 -2.22 8.36
N THR A 110 -7.00 -1.29 8.04
CA THR A 110 -7.67 -1.16 6.73
C THR A 110 -6.77 -0.68 5.60
N GLY A 111 -5.55 -0.24 5.92
CA GLY A 111 -4.56 0.18 4.95
C GLY A 111 -4.99 1.39 4.11
N ALA A 112 -4.68 1.33 2.82
CA ALA A 112 -4.95 2.42 1.89
C ALA A 112 -5.33 1.87 0.51
N ARG A 113 -6.07 2.67 -0.28
CA ARG A 113 -6.44 2.41 -1.69
C ARG A 113 -5.67 3.32 -2.64
N CYS A 114 -5.48 2.88 -3.87
CA CYS A 114 -4.86 3.71 -4.91
C CYS A 114 -5.70 4.95 -5.22
N ARG A 115 -5.01 6.03 -5.56
CA ARG A 115 -5.61 7.16 -6.28
C ARG A 115 -5.83 6.77 -7.73
N THR A 116 -6.97 7.15 -8.30
CA THR A 116 -7.30 6.96 -9.71
C THR A 116 -7.09 8.26 -10.49
N LEU A 117 -6.91 8.15 -11.80
CA LEU A 117 -6.96 9.30 -12.68
C LEU A 117 -8.43 9.73 -12.88
N PRO A 118 -8.76 11.01 -12.89
CA PRO A 118 -10.14 11.46 -13.09
C PRO A 118 -10.73 10.95 -14.41
N GLY A 119 -11.99 10.48 -14.37
CA GLY A 119 -12.73 10.07 -15.56
C GLY A 119 -12.29 8.74 -16.18
N THR A 120 -11.53 7.91 -15.44
CA THR A 120 -11.04 6.62 -15.96
C THR A 120 -11.74 5.40 -15.37
N ASP A 121 -12.77 5.60 -14.56
CA ASP A 121 -13.51 4.50 -13.95
C ASP A 121 -14.17 3.62 -15.03
N GLY A 122 -13.88 2.33 -15.01
CA GLY A 122 -14.39 1.35 -15.98
C GLY A 122 -13.81 1.44 -17.40
N VAL A 123 -12.83 2.31 -17.65
CA VAL A 123 -12.12 2.39 -18.94
C VAL A 123 -11.19 1.19 -19.09
N ALA A 124 -11.39 0.39 -20.15
CA ALA A 124 -10.53 -0.76 -20.42
C ALA A 124 -9.08 -0.34 -20.64
N GLY A 125 -8.15 -1.14 -20.13
CA GLY A 125 -6.70 -0.89 -20.23
C GLY A 125 -6.19 0.19 -19.30
N VAL A 126 -7.03 0.76 -18.40
CA VAL A 126 -6.59 1.64 -17.31
C VAL A 126 -6.66 0.88 -15.99
N HIS A 127 -5.56 0.81 -15.29
CA HIS A 127 -5.43 0.05 -14.05
C HIS A 127 -4.68 0.84 -12.97
N THR A 128 -4.92 0.44 -11.74
CA THR A 128 -4.04 0.71 -10.59
C THR A 128 -3.37 -0.60 -10.18
N LEU A 129 -2.48 -0.58 -9.19
CA LEU A 129 -1.88 -1.79 -8.66
C LEU A 129 -1.79 -1.72 -7.13
N ARG A 130 -2.69 -2.41 -6.47
CA ARG A 130 -2.73 -2.54 -5.01
C ARG A 130 -3.10 -3.94 -4.56
N THR A 131 -4.13 -4.52 -5.16
CA THR A 131 -4.69 -5.82 -4.81
C THR A 131 -4.15 -6.91 -5.73
N ILE A 132 -4.37 -8.17 -5.35
CA ILE A 132 -4.00 -9.30 -6.18
C ILE A 132 -4.86 -9.34 -7.45
N ASP A 133 -6.12 -8.90 -7.37
CA ASP A 133 -7.01 -8.79 -8.53
C ASP A 133 -6.54 -7.70 -9.50
N ASP A 134 -6.00 -6.57 -9.00
CA ASP A 134 -5.35 -5.57 -9.84
C ASP A 134 -4.14 -6.17 -10.59
N ALA A 135 -3.31 -6.92 -9.87
CA ALA A 135 -2.12 -7.56 -10.46
C ALA A 135 -2.50 -8.60 -11.51
N ASP A 136 -3.55 -9.39 -11.25
CA ASP A 136 -4.09 -10.35 -12.22
C ASP A 136 -4.64 -9.65 -13.46
N ALA A 137 -5.35 -8.52 -13.29
CA ALA A 137 -5.88 -7.73 -14.40
C ALA A 137 -4.77 -7.12 -15.27
N VAL A 138 -3.75 -6.49 -14.65
CA VAL A 138 -2.60 -5.92 -15.36
C VAL A 138 -1.82 -7.04 -16.08
N ARG A 139 -1.59 -8.16 -15.42
CA ARG A 139 -0.91 -9.32 -16.02
C ARG A 139 -1.67 -9.89 -17.20
N ALA A 140 -2.99 -10.06 -17.07
CA ALA A 140 -3.83 -10.53 -18.15
C ALA A 140 -3.82 -9.59 -19.36
N ALA A 141 -3.81 -8.26 -19.14
CA ALA A 141 -3.64 -7.28 -20.20
C ALA A 141 -2.29 -7.42 -20.92
N MET A 142 -1.20 -7.65 -20.19
CA MET A 142 0.12 -7.90 -20.79
C MET A 142 0.16 -9.22 -21.58
N ASP A 143 -0.59 -10.26 -21.16
CA ASP A 143 -0.58 -11.60 -21.79
C ASP A 143 -1.34 -11.62 -23.12
N VAL A 144 -2.27 -10.69 -23.39
CA VAL A 144 -3.02 -10.63 -24.65
C VAL A 144 -2.33 -9.86 -25.76
N GLY A 145 -1.07 -9.44 -25.57
CA GLY A 145 -0.24 -8.86 -26.64
C GLY A 145 -0.25 -7.34 -26.69
N VAL A 146 -0.43 -6.68 -25.57
CA VAL A 146 -0.18 -5.24 -25.41
C VAL A 146 1.29 -4.95 -25.71
N GLU A 147 1.56 -3.92 -26.50
CA GLU A 147 2.93 -3.54 -26.91
C GLU A 147 3.45 -2.32 -26.16
N ARG A 148 2.56 -1.36 -25.84
CA ARG A 148 2.89 -0.06 -25.27
C ARG A 148 2.21 0.14 -23.93
N MET A 149 3.01 0.34 -22.91
CA MET A 149 2.52 0.67 -21.58
C MET A 149 2.90 2.10 -21.20
N VAL A 150 1.94 2.83 -20.66
CA VAL A 150 2.21 4.08 -19.93
C VAL A 150 2.08 3.81 -18.44
N VAL A 151 3.09 4.22 -17.68
CA VAL A 151 3.06 4.25 -16.21
C VAL A 151 2.99 5.71 -15.77
N VAL A 152 1.93 6.09 -15.08
CA VAL A 152 1.76 7.44 -14.52
C VAL A 152 2.16 7.44 -13.05
N GLY A 153 3.20 8.21 -12.73
CA GLY A 153 3.83 8.27 -11.42
C GLY A 153 5.10 7.41 -11.36
N ALA A 154 6.24 8.05 -11.10
CA ALA A 154 7.54 7.40 -10.94
C ALA A 154 7.91 7.24 -9.45
N GLY A 155 6.94 6.84 -8.62
CA GLY A 155 7.14 6.32 -7.27
C GLY A 155 7.56 4.85 -7.31
N PHE A 156 7.71 4.21 -6.13
CA PHE A 156 8.23 2.83 -6.03
C PHE A 156 7.41 1.83 -6.85
N ILE A 157 6.08 1.84 -6.72
CA ILE A 157 5.21 0.90 -7.43
C ILE A 157 5.28 1.13 -8.93
N GLY A 158 5.19 2.39 -9.39
CA GLY A 158 5.31 2.71 -10.81
C GLY A 158 6.64 2.26 -11.42
N ALA A 159 7.74 2.49 -10.71
CA ALA A 159 9.08 2.06 -11.13
C ALA A 159 9.23 0.54 -11.20
N GLU A 160 8.66 -0.19 -10.25
CA GLU A 160 8.66 -1.66 -10.24
C GLU A 160 7.80 -2.24 -11.37
N VAL A 161 6.63 -1.63 -11.61
CA VAL A 161 5.76 -2.00 -12.75
C VAL A 161 6.48 -1.74 -14.07
N ALA A 162 7.11 -0.57 -14.23
CA ALA A 162 7.89 -0.25 -15.43
C ALA A 162 9.04 -1.25 -15.64
N SER A 163 9.77 -1.57 -14.57
CA SER A 163 10.84 -2.57 -14.61
C SER A 163 10.34 -3.96 -15.05
N THR A 164 9.20 -4.39 -14.47
CA THR A 164 8.58 -5.68 -14.82
C THR A 164 8.08 -5.68 -16.25
N ALA A 165 7.45 -4.59 -16.71
CA ALA A 165 6.95 -4.48 -18.09
C ALA A 165 8.06 -4.49 -19.12
N VAL A 166 9.18 -3.78 -18.88
CA VAL A 166 10.38 -3.86 -19.71
C VAL A 166 10.93 -5.29 -19.77
N GLY A 167 11.02 -5.96 -18.60
CA GLY A 167 11.45 -7.37 -18.52
C GLY A 167 10.54 -8.32 -19.30
N ARG A 168 9.28 -7.96 -19.54
CA ARG A 168 8.32 -8.69 -20.39
C ARG A 168 8.33 -8.25 -21.85
N GLY A 169 9.18 -7.30 -22.22
CA GLY A 169 9.39 -6.86 -23.61
C GLY A 169 8.44 -5.74 -24.08
N LEU A 170 7.72 -5.07 -23.18
CA LEU A 170 6.86 -3.95 -23.55
C LEU A 170 7.68 -2.67 -23.75
N ALA A 171 7.25 -1.81 -24.67
CA ALA A 171 7.73 -0.43 -24.75
C ALA A 171 7.04 0.38 -23.62
N VAL A 172 7.86 0.96 -22.74
CA VAL A 172 7.34 1.65 -21.54
C VAL A 172 7.65 3.13 -21.61
N THR A 173 6.60 3.97 -21.48
CA THR A 173 6.74 5.39 -21.15
C THR A 173 6.33 5.59 -19.70
N MET A 174 7.18 6.24 -18.91
CA MET A 174 6.90 6.63 -17.53
C MET A 174 6.74 8.14 -17.45
N VAL A 175 5.64 8.61 -16.85
CA VAL A 175 5.33 10.04 -16.70
C VAL A 175 5.34 10.41 -15.23
N GLU A 176 6.10 11.45 -14.87
CA GLU A 176 6.22 11.95 -13.50
C GLU A 176 6.06 13.49 -13.48
N ALA A 177 5.13 13.95 -12.64
CA ALA A 177 4.87 15.38 -12.50
C ALA A 177 6.02 16.15 -11.83
N LEU A 178 6.80 15.48 -10.98
CA LEU A 178 8.00 16.04 -10.38
C LEU A 178 9.18 15.96 -11.35
N GLU A 179 10.16 16.84 -11.15
CA GLU A 179 11.37 16.90 -11.99
C GLU A 179 12.24 15.65 -11.90
N ALA A 180 12.11 14.86 -10.82
CA ALA A 180 12.82 13.59 -10.68
C ALA A 180 11.93 12.52 -10.04
N PRO A 181 12.05 11.25 -10.48
CA PRO A 181 11.47 10.09 -9.80
C PRO A 181 11.89 10.07 -8.33
N PHE A 182 10.99 9.61 -7.44
CA PHE A 182 11.28 9.51 -6.01
C PHE A 182 11.72 10.80 -5.31
N GLY A 183 11.67 11.96 -5.95
CA GLY A 183 12.20 13.22 -5.45
C GLY A 183 11.69 13.59 -4.05
N ARG A 184 10.45 13.22 -3.70
CA ARG A 184 9.87 13.43 -2.36
C ARG A 184 10.53 12.57 -1.28
N VAL A 185 11.05 11.40 -1.63
CA VAL A 185 11.54 10.41 -0.67
C VAL A 185 13.05 10.35 -0.63
N LEU A 186 13.71 10.41 -1.78
CA LEU A 186 15.17 10.26 -1.90
C LEU A 186 15.90 11.58 -2.19
N GLY A 187 15.15 12.67 -2.45
CA GLY A 187 15.70 13.93 -2.93
C GLY A 187 16.04 13.91 -4.42
N MET A 188 16.34 15.10 -4.96
CA MET A 188 16.51 15.29 -6.40
C MET A 188 17.73 14.57 -6.96
N GLU A 189 18.85 14.56 -6.21
CA GLU A 189 20.11 13.97 -6.65
C GLU A 189 19.98 12.46 -6.86
N MET A 190 19.45 11.74 -5.86
CA MET A 190 19.24 10.31 -5.96
C MET A 190 18.10 9.95 -6.92
N GLY A 191 17.09 10.82 -7.00
CA GLY A 191 16.04 10.70 -8.02
C GLY A 191 16.57 10.75 -9.43
N ALA A 192 17.54 11.63 -9.72
CA ALA A 192 18.19 11.71 -11.03
C ALA A 192 18.98 10.42 -11.36
N VAL A 193 19.69 9.83 -10.38
CA VAL A 193 20.38 8.55 -10.56
C VAL A 193 19.39 7.44 -10.96
N LEU A 194 18.25 7.36 -10.30
CA LEU A 194 17.23 6.36 -10.62
C LEU A 194 16.56 6.64 -11.97
N ALA A 195 16.37 7.92 -12.34
CA ALA A 195 15.90 8.29 -13.68
C ALA A 195 16.82 7.74 -14.77
N ASP A 196 18.13 7.85 -14.57
CA ASP A 196 19.11 7.34 -15.54
C ASP A 196 19.14 5.81 -15.58
N VAL A 197 18.90 5.12 -14.47
CA VAL A 197 18.71 3.67 -14.46
C VAL A 197 17.53 3.26 -15.35
N HIS A 198 16.37 3.93 -15.21
CA HIS A 198 15.20 3.65 -16.06
C HIS A 198 15.47 3.92 -17.54
N ARG A 199 16.08 5.07 -17.88
CA ARG A 199 16.48 5.40 -19.25
C ARG A 199 17.46 4.40 -19.83
N GLY A 200 18.44 3.96 -19.03
CA GLY A 200 19.43 2.95 -19.42
C GLY A 200 18.80 1.59 -19.75
N HIS A 201 17.62 1.29 -19.22
CA HIS A 201 16.83 0.10 -19.55
C HIS A 201 15.79 0.33 -20.64
N GLY A 202 15.83 1.47 -21.34
CA GLY A 202 14.98 1.76 -22.49
C GLY A 202 13.60 2.36 -22.17
N VAL A 203 13.39 2.82 -20.94
CA VAL A 203 12.15 3.54 -20.57
C VAL A 203 12.20 4.97 -21.10
N ASP A 204 11.14 5.40 -21.81
CA ASP A 204 10.91 6.81 -22.15
C ASP A 204 10.39 7.52 -20.88
N LEU A 205 11.32 8.07 -20.09
CA LEU A 205 10.98 8.77 -18.85
C LEU A 205 10.76 10.27 -19.11
N ARG A 206 9.54 10.73 -18.89
CA ARG A 206 9.08 12.12 -18.99
C ARG A 206 8.83 12.65 -17.59
N ALA A 207 9.81 13.35 -17.03
CA ALA A 207 9.74 13.98 -15.72
C ALA A 207 9.46 15.50 -15.85
N GLY A 208 8.88 16.10 -14.81
CA GLY A 208 8.50 17.52 -14.79
C GLY A 208 7.21 17.81 -15.59
N VAL A 209 6.45 16.78 -15.97
CA VAL A 209 5.23 16.93 -16.75
C VAL A 209 4.11 16.05 -16.22
N GLY A 210 2.93 16.62 -16.02
CA GLY A 210 1.73 15.90 -15.57
C GLY A 210 0.87 15.40 -16.74
N VAL A 211 -0.04 14.47 -16.42
CA VAL A 211 -1.11 14.07 -17.32
C VAL A 211 -2.25 15.09 -17.26
N ASP A 212 -2.68 15.57 -18.42
CA ASP A 212 -3.84 16.45 -18.58
C ASP A 212 -5.12 15.63 -18.83
N GLU A 213 -5.03 14.65 -19.75
CA GLU A 213 -6.18 13.84 -20.16
C GLU A 213 -5.77 12.40 -20.51
N VAL A 214 -6.64 11.45 -20.21
CA VAL A 214 -6.55 10.08 -20.75
C VAL A 214 -7.37 10.01 -22.02
N LEU A 215 -6.70 9.68 -23.13
CA LEU A 215 -7.32 9.57 -24.45
C LEU A 215 -7.97 8.21 -24.61
N THR A 216 -9.23 8.19 -25.03
CA THR A 216 -10.03 6.97 -25.14
C THR A 216 -10.72 6.87 -26.48
N GLU A 217 -11.08 5.65 -26.87
CA GLU A 217 -11.98 5.39 -28.01
C GLU A 217 -13.11 4.43 -27.60
N PRO A 218 -14.20 4.37 -28.37
CA PRO A 218 -15.33 3.48 -28.08
C PRO A 218 -14.90 2.00 -28.03
N ASP A 219 -15.37 1.30 -26.99
CA ASP A 219 -15.23 -0.15 -26.83
C ASP A 219 -16.52 -0.73 -26.24
N GLY A 220 -17.31 -1.37 -27.08
CA GLY A 220 -18.63 -1.93 -26.70
C GLY A 220 -18.56 -3.13 -25.75
N GLY A 221 -17.37 -3.62 -25.41
CA GLY A 221 -17.16 -4.75 -24.51
C GLY A 221 -16.86 -4.36 -23.05
N THR A 222 -16.80 -3.07 -22.74
CA THR A 222 -16.40 -2.56 -21.42
C THR A 222 -17.55 -1.85 -20.70
N GLU A 223 -17.46 -1.74 -19.38
CA GLU A 223 -18.47 -1.09 -18.54
C GLU A 223 -18.64 0.39 -18.90
N ALA A 224 -17.54 1.12 -19.07
CA ALA A 224 -17.56 2.52 -19.50
C ALA A 224 -17.83 2.69 -20.99
N GLY A 225 -17.85 1.62 -21.79
CA GLY A 225 -17.94 1.68 -23.24
C GLY A 225 -16.71 2.31 -23.93
N LEU A 226 -15.58 2.37 -23.23
CA LEU A 226 -14.34 3.05 -23.63
C LEU A 226 -13.12 2.19 -23.35
N ARG A 227 -12.07 2.35 -24.19
CA ARG A 227 -10.73 1.83 -23.93
C ARG A 227 -9.68 2.91 -24.10
N VAL A 228 -8.58 2.79 -23.37
CA VAL A 228 -7.44 3.72 -23.47
C VAL A 228 -6.73 3.54 -24.82
N VAL A 229 -6.32 4.66 -25.41
CA VAL A 229 -5.47 4.71 -26.60
C VAL A 229 -4.24 5.58 -26.40
N GLY A 230 -4.18 6.33 -25.31
CA GLY A 230 -3.05 7.19 -24.97
C GLY A 230 -3.36 8.15 -23.84
N ILE A 231 -2.42 9.06 -23.63
CA ILE A 231 -2.57 10.20 -22.72
C ILE A 231 -2.14 11.47 -23.41
N ARG A 232 -2.73 12.60 -22.99
CA ARG A 232 -2.24 13.96 -23.30
C ARG A 232 -1.56 14.52 -22.05
N LEU A 233 -0.38 15.10 -22.24
CA LEU A 233 0.37 15.75 -21.18
C LEU A 233 0.03 17.23 -21.11
N VAL A 234 0.32 17.87 -19.98
CA VAL A 234 0.05 19.31 -19.77
C VAL A 234 0.82 20.24 -20.71
N ASP A 235 1.89 19.77 -21.34
CA ASP A 235 2.63 20.49 -22.38
C ASP A 235 2.02 20.35 -23.78
N GLY A 236 0.89 19.63 -23.90
CA GLY A 236 0.16 19.35 -25.14
C GLY A 236 0.69 18.16 -25.95
N SER A 237 1.77 17.52 -25.53
CA SER A 237 2.26 16.31 -26.20
C SER A 237 1.36 15.10 -25.89
N GLU A 238 1.30 14.15 -26.83
CA GLU A 238 0.52 12.93 -26.67
C GLU A 238 1.43 11.69 -26.64
N VAL A 239 1.04 10.72 -25.84
CA VAL A 239 1.70 9.43 -25.74
C VAL A 239 0.68 8.33 -25.99
N ALA A 240 0.84 7.59 -27.06
CA ALA A 240 -0.04 6.45 -27.36
C ALA A 240 0.28 5.27 -26.44
N CYS A 241 -0.75 4.59 -25.95
CA CYS A 241 -0.60 3.36 -25.17
C CYS A 241 -1.82 2.43 -25.36
N ASP A 242 -1.58 1.16 -25.08
CA ASP A 242 -2.58 0.10 -25.10
C ASP A 242 -2.93 -0.32 -23.66
N LEU A 243 -2.06 0.04 -22.70
CA LEU A 243 -2.19 -0.23 -21.27
C LEU A 243 -1.65 0.95 -20.47
N LEU A 244 -2.40 1.40 -19.48
CA LEU A 244 -2.03 2.46 -18.55
C LEU A 244 -2.11 1.94 -17.12
N VAL A 245 -1.02 2.14 -16.35
CA VAL A 245 -1.01 1.85 -14.91
C VAL A 245 -0.77 3.14 -14.14
N ALA A 246 -1.71 3.50 -13.27
CA ALA A 246 -1.63 4.71 -12.44
C ALA A 246 -1.03 4.38 -11.06
N GLY A 247 0.18 4.88 -10.80
CA GLY A 247 0.91 4.78 -9.54
C GLY A 247 1.10 6.15 -8.87
N ILE A 248 -0.01 6.92 -8.73
CA ILE A 248 -0.01 8.33 -8.29
C ILE A 248 -0.26 8.51 -6.78
N GLY A 249 0.05 7.49 -6.00
CA GLY A 249 -0.12 7.49 -4.55
C GLY A 249 -1.41 6.84 -4.08
N VAL A 250 -1.61 6.88 -2.76
CA VAL A 250 -2.73 6.22 -2.10
C VAL A 250 -3.52 7.17 -1.21
N ILE A 251 -4.70 6.70 -0.77
CA ILE A 251 -5.58 7.37 0.18
C ILE A 251 -5.85 6.36 1.30
N PRO A 252 -5.63 6.70 2.59
CA PRO A 252 -5.96 5.81 3.68
C PRO A 252 -7.45 5.48 3.72
N ASN A 253 -7.78 4.23 4.04
CA ASN A 253 -9.16 3.74 4.06
C ASN A 253 -9.82 4.10 5.39
N VAL A 254 -10.28 5.34 5.51
CA VAL A 254 -10.87 5.93 6.73
C VAL A 254 -12.31 6.42 6.56
N ASP A 255 -12.89 6.35 5.36
CA ASP A 255 -14.20 6.91 5.06
C ASP A 255 -15.31 6.29 5.95
N TRP A 256 -15.18 5.01 6.30
CA TRP A 256 -16.10 4.28 7.18
C TRP A 256 -16.04 4.70 8.65
N LEU A 257 -15.05 5.53 9.03
CA LEU A 257 -14.85 6.07 10.37
C LEU A 257 -15.48 7.44 10.56
N GLU A 258 -16.17 7.97 9.55
CA GLU A 258 -16.90 9.24 9.68
C GLU A 258 -17.95 9.14 10.80
N GLY A 259 -17.91 10.09 11.75
CA GLY A 259 -18.81 10.09 12.91
C GLY A 259 -18.49 9.06 14.00
N SER A 260 -17.42 8.28 13.89
CA SER A 260 -17.03 7.22 14.84
C SER A 260 -16.61 7.72 16.22
N GLY A 261 -16.23 8.99 16.33
CA GLY A 261 -15.59 9.57 17.54
C GLY A 261 -14.06 9.49 17.51
N LEU A 262 -13.46 8.88 16.48
CA LEU A 262 -12.00 8.92 16.27
C LEU A 262 -11.59 10.21 15.56
N GLU A 263 -10.38 10.67 15.87
CA GLU A 263 -9.71 11.71 15.07
C GLU A 263 -9.13 11.10 13.80
N VAL A 264 -9.50 11.68 12.64
CA VAL A 264 -9.03 11.26 11.32
C VAL A 264 -8.39 12.46 10.61
N ALA A 265 -7.10 12.34 10.29
CA ALA A 265 -6.33 13.35 9.55
C ALA A 265 -5.25 12.68 8.71
N ASP A 266 -5.50 12.45 7.41
CA ASP A 266 -4.65 11.63 6.53
C ASP A 266 -4.26 10.30 7.20
N GLY A 267 -5.28 9.58 7.69
CA GLY A 267 -5.18 8.34 8.48
C GLY A 267 -5.85 8.48 9.84
N VAL A 268 -5.92 7.38 10.59
CA VAL A 268 -6.40 7.34 11.97
C VAL A 268 -5.33 7.93 12.87
N VAL A 269 -5.65 9.01 13.59
CA VAL A 269 -4.72 9.65 14.51
C VAL A 269 -4.60 8.83 15.78
N CYS A 270 -3.38 8.44 16.10
CA CYS A 270 -3.01 7.67 17.27
C CYS A 270 -2.02 8.45 18.14
N ASP A 271 -1.99 8.13 19.40
CA ASP A 271 -0.91 8.55 20.28
C ASP A 271 0.42 7.85 19.92
N GLU A 272 1.46 8.11 20.70
CA GLU A 272 2.78 7.52 20.49
C GLU A 272 2.83 5.99 20.69
N THR A 273 1.79 5.40 21.32
CA THR A 273 1.66 3.96 21.57
C THR A 273 0.78 3.24 20.52
N CYS A 274 0.37 3.92 19.46
CA CYS A 274 -0.58 3.45 18.45
C CYS A 274 -2.03 3.32 18.93
N LEU A 275 -2.39 3.93 20.07
CA LEU A 275 -3.75 3.96 20.60
C LEU A 275 -4.52 5.13 19.97
N ALA A 276 -5.66 4.85 19.35
CA ALA A 276 -6.56 5.85 18.75
C ALA A 276 -7.70 6.28 19.70
N ALA A 277 -8.16 5.35 20.54
CA ALA A 277 -9.14 5.58 21.60
C ALA A 277 -9.04 4.42 22.62
N PRO A 278 -9.68 4.50 23.80
CA PRO A 278 -9.69 3.38 24.74
C PRO A 278 -10.09 2.06 24.04
N ASP A 279 -9.22 1.05 24.14
CA ASP A 279 -9.37 -0.26 23.53
C ASP A 279 -9.40 -0.28 21.98
N VAL A 280 -9.00 0.83 21.31
CA VAL A 280 -8.92 0.94 19.85
C VAL A 280 -7.51 1.34 19.43
N VAL A 281 -6.85 0.49 18.66
CA VAL A 281 -5.52 0.75 18.08
C VAL A 281 -5.60 0.82 16.57
N ALA A 282 -4.64 1.49 15.93
CA ALA A 282 -4.49 1.43 14.48
C ALA A 282 -3.02 1.18 14.08
N ALA A 283 -2.83 0.46 12.96
CA ALA A 283 -1.50 0.17 12.45
C ALA A 283 -1.46 -0.01 10.93
N GLY A 284 -0.25 0.04 10.36
CA GLY A 284 0.01 -0.01 8.93
C GLY A 284 -0.32 1.30 8.22
N ASP A 285 -0.62 1.23 6.92
CA ASP A 285 -0.77 2.41 6.05
C ASP A 285 -1.92 3.35 6.46
N VAL A 286 -2.86 2.87 7.29
CA VAL A 286 -3.99 3.67 7.79
C VAL A 286 -3.64 4.50 9.02
N ALA A 287 -2.59 4.13 9.77
CA ALA A 287 -2.27 4.73 11.06
C ALA A 287 -1.35 5.95 10.91
N ARG A 288 -1.72 7.03 11.59
CA ARG A 288 -0.90 8.23 11.77
C ARG A 288 -0.57 8.36 13.26
N TRP A 289 0.69 8.33 13.61
CA TRP A 289 1.13 8.38 15.00
C TRP A 289 2.30 9.35 15.19
N THR A 290 2.55 9.75 16.44
CA THR A 290 3.74 10.56 16.78
C THR A 290 4.94 9.66 17.03
N ASN A 291 5.96 9.77 16.16
CA ASN A 291 7.23 9.08 16.37
C ASN A 291 8.19 9.98 17.13
N ALA A 292 8.39 9.71 18.42
CA ALA A 292 9.23 10.52 19.31
C ALA A 292 10.70 10.58 18.87
N ARG A 293 11.20 9.57 18.12
CA ARG A 293 12.57 9.59 17.55
C ARG A 293 12.81 10.77 16.63
N TYR A 294 11.79 11.18 15.88
CA TYR A 294 11.86 12.27 14.90
C TYR A 294 11.10 13.51 15.35
N GLY A 295 10.30 13.42 16.42
CA GLY A 295 9.43 14.51 16.89
C GLY A 295 8.32 14.87 15.89
N GLU A 296 7.91 13.93 15.06
CA GLU A 296 6.95 14.15 13.97
C GLU A 296 5.74 13.24 14.10
N SER A 297 4.56 13.77 13.75
CA SER A 297 3.39 12.95 13.43
C SER A 297 3.52 12.46 12.00
N MET A 298 3.56 11.14 11.81
CA MET A 298 3.80 10.52 10.51
C MET A 298 2.85 9.37 10.23
N ARG A 299 2.64 9.12 8.93
CA ARG A 299 2.00 7.92 8.38
C ARG A 299 2.99 7.30 7.40
N VAL A 300 3.28 6.03 7.54
CA VAL A 300 4.36 5.33 6.81
C VAL A 300 3.78 4.13 6.09
N GLU A 301 3.86 4.13 4.76
CA GLU A 301 3.30 3.12 3.85
C GLU A 301 4.36 2.05 3.50
N HIS A 302 5.12 1.59 4.49
CA HIS A 302 6.17 0.60 4.27
C HIS A 302 5.75 -0.77 4.82
N TRP A 303 6.15 -1.82 4.12
CA TRP A 303 5.91 -3.19 4.54
C TRP A 303 6.43 -3.47 5.95
N ASP A 304 7.66 -3.05 6.22
CA ASP A 304 8.32 -3.20 7.52
C ASP A 304 7.56 -2.46 8.63
N ASN A 305 7.10 -1.23 8.35
CA ASN A 305 6.28 -0.47 9.30
C ASN A 305 4.97 -1.19 9.59
N ALA A 306 4.29 -1.73 8.58
CA ALA A 306 3.04 -2.46 8.78
C ALA A 306 3.22 -3.66 9.72
N VAL A 307 4.33 -4.41 9.60
CA VAL A 307 4.63 -5.54 10.47
C VAL A 307 5.01 -5.10 11.89
N GLN A 308 5.93 -4.14 12.02
CA GLN A 308 6.41 -3.72 13.35
C GLN A 308 5.33 -2.97 14.14
N GLN A 309 4.60 -2.08 13.48
CA GLN A 309 3.56 -1.28 14.11
C GLN A 309 2.39 -2.15 14.58
N GLU A 310 2.04 -3.17 13.77
CA GLU A 310 0.96 -4.07 14.12
C GLU A 310 1.29 -4.95 15.33
N VAL A 311 2.52 -5.48 15.38
CA VAL A 311 2.99 -6.21 16.57
C VAL A 311 2.93 -5.33 17.81
N HIS A 312 3.30 -4.05 17.67
CA HIS A 312 3.23 -3.09 18.77
C HIS A 312 1.80 -2.76 19.17
N ALA A 313 0.93 -2.46 18.22
CA ALA A 313 -0.49 -2.12 18.44
C ALA A 313 -1.28 -3.30 19.04
N ALA A 314 -1.05 -4.53 18.56
CA ALA A 314 -1.67 -5.72 19.14
C ALA A 314 -1.27 -5.92 20.61
N ARG A 315 0.00 -5.72 20.95
CA ARG A 315 0.49 -5.76 22.33
C ARG A 315 -0.11 -4.66 23.18
N ARG A 316 -0.26 -3.46 22.60
CA ARG A 316 -0.89 -2.31 23.30
C ARG A 316 -2.30 -2.66 23.81
N LEU A 317 -3.05 -3.46 23.08
CA LEU A 317 -4.36 -3.95 23.56
C LEU A 317 -4.26 -4.93 24.73
N LEU A 318 -3.15 -5.63 24.90
CA LEU A 318 -2.96 -6.60 25.99
C LEU A 318 -2.31 -5.97 27.24
N GLN A 319 -1.83 -4.74 27.14
CA GLN A 319 -1.12 -4.00 28.18
C GLN A 319 -2.03 -2.99 28.89
N SER A 320 -1.65 -2.66 30.13
CA SER A 320 -2.17 -1.47 30.81
C SER A 320 -1.53 -0.19 30.28
N ASP A 321 -2.07 0.98 30.59
CA ASP A 321 -1.49 2.25 30.19
C ASP A 321 -0.09 2.50 30.82
N GLU A 322 0.14 1.91 32.00
CA GLU A 322 1.46 2.02 32.70
C GLU A 322 2.56 1.16 32.03
N GLU A 323 2.18 0.11 31.30
CA GLU A 323 3.08 -0.79 30.60
C GLU A 323 3.32 -0.38 29.15
N ALA A 324 2.53 0.57 28.65
CA ALA A 324 2.59 1.01 27.26
C ALA A 324 3.89 1.79 26.97
N GLU A 325 4.60 1.39 25.93
CA GLU A 325 5.80 2.06 25.46
C GLU A 325 5.55 2.77 24.12
N PRO A 326 6.23 3.90 23.84
CA PRO A 326 6.14 4.56 22.54
C PRO A 326 6.68 3.70 21.40
N PHE A 327 5.98 3.70 20.27
CA PHE A 327 6.44 3.08 19.02
C PHE A 327 7.38 4.05 18.28
N THR A 328 8.69 3.76 18.31
CA THR A 328 9.75 4.65 17.78
C THR A 328 10.64 3.95 16.76
N PRO A 329 10.10 3.36 15.68
CA PRO A 329 10.89 2.66 14.69
C PRO A 329 11.78 3.60 13.89
N VAL A 330 12.79 3.01 13.23
CA VAL A 330 13.47 3.63 12.09
C VAL A 330 12.73 3.14 10.85
N PRO A 331 12.01 4.00 10.11
CA PRO A 331 11.35 3.57 8.89
C PRO A 331 12.36 2.99 7.90
N TRP A 332 12.01 1.87 7.32
CA TRP A 332 12.84 1.21 6.32
C TRP A 332 11.97 0.67 5.18
N PHE A 333 12.50 0.74 3.95
CA PHE A 333 11.87 0.09 2.81
C PHE A 333 12.90 -0.35 1.78
N TRP A 334 12.44 -1.15 0.84
CA TRP A 334 13.21 -1.51 -0.36
C TRP A 334 12.33 -1.45 -1.60
N SER A 335 13.00 -1.33 -2.75
CA SER A 335 12.40 -1.52 -4.07
C SER A 335 13.37 -2.29 -4.95
N ASP A 336 12.88 -3.32 -5.63
CA ASP A 336 13.66 -4.09 -6.60
C ASP A 336 13.27 -3.59 -8.00
N GLN A 337 14.25 -3.07 -8.74
CA GLN A 337 14.06 -2.51 -10.08
C GLN A 337 15.18 -3.03 -10.98
N TYR A 338 14.84 -3.75 -12.03
CA TYR A 338 15.82 -4.39 -12.92
C TYR A 338 16.82 -5.26 -12.15
N ASP A 339 18.10 -4.91 -12.22
CA ASP A 339 19.20 -5.53 -11.49
C ASP A 339 19.59 -4.79 -10.21
N ARG A 340 18.78 -3.83 -9.76
CA ARG A 340 19.06 -2.96 -8.61
C ARG A 340 18.10 -3.24 -7.45
N LYS A 341 18.64 -3.18 -6.24
CA LYS A 341 17.88 -3.10 -5.01
C LYS A 341 18.10 -1.73 -4.38
N VAL A 342 17.08 -0.88 -4.43
CA VAL A 342 17.07 0.42 -3.75
C VAL A 342 16.63 0.19 -2.31
N GLN A 343 17.35 0.74 -1.34
CA GLN A 343 16.99 0.64 0.07
C GLN A 343 17.15 2.01 0.75
N LEU A 344 16.21 2.35 1.62
CA LEU A 344 16.30 3.52 2.49
C LEU A 344 15.99 3.11 3.93
N ALA A 345 16.83 3.56 4.86
CA ALA A 345 16.58 3.48 6.30
C ALA A 345 16.62 4.89 6.89
N GLY A 346 15.61 5.22 7.68
CA GLY A 346 15.46 6.55 8.28
C GLY A 346 14.50 7.46 7.52
N ARG A 347 14.67 8.76 7.76
CA ARG A 347 13.90 9.85 7.16
C ARG A 347 14.83 10.77 6.40
N THR A 348 14.42 11.19 5.22
CA THR A 348 15.08 12.25 4.47
C THR A 348 14.47 13.61 4.83
N HIS A 349 15.26 14.65 4.73
CA HIS A 349 14.83 16.02 4.89
C HIS A 349 15.22 16.82 3.64
N PRO A 350 14.43 17.82 3.19
CA PRO A 350 14.77 18.61 2.01
C PRO A 350 16.16 19.26 2.05
N ASP A 351 16.62 19.63 3.25
CA ASP A 351 17.92 20.27 3.47
C ASP A 351 19.04 19.25 3.82
N ALA A 352 18.78 17.94 3.69
CA ALA A 352 19.78 16.92 3.97
C ALA A 352 20.90 16.92 2.92
N GLU A 353 22.15 16.93 3.37
CA GLU A 353 23.32 16.78 2.50
C GLU A 353 23.50 15.31 2.10
N VAL A 354 23.55 15.05 0.79
CA VAL A 354 23.84 13.71 0.27
C VAL A 354 25.35 13.53 0.16
N ARG A 355 25.87 12.45 0.76
CA ARG A 355 27.28 12.06 0.66
C ARG A 355 27.43 10.64 0.16
N VAL A 356 28.10 10.47 -0.96
CA VAL A 356 28.47 9.15 -1.49
C VAL A 356 29.62 8.60 -0.63
N VAL A 357 29.36 7.54 0.12
CA VAL A 357 30.34 6.90 1.00
C VAL A 357 30.97 5.66 0.40
N ALA A 358 30.33 5.07 -0.60
CA ALA A 358 30.83 3.94 -1.40
C ALA A 358 30.14 3.91 -2.74
N GLY A 359 30.78 3.32 -3.75
CA GLY A 359 30.25 3.24 -5.11
C GLY A 359 30.50 4.49 -5.93
N SER A 360 29.74 4.66 -7.01
CA SER A 360 29.87 5.76 -7.97
C SER A 360 28.50 6.14 -8.53
N VAL A 361 28.10 7.39 -8.33
CA VAL A 361 26.87 7.94 -8.93
C VAL A 361 26.96 7.91 -10.46
N ALA A 362 28.12 8.24 -11.03
CA ALA A 362 28.33 8.24 -12.49
C ALA A 362 28.25 6.85 -13.13
N GLU A 363 28.48 5.80 -12.35
CA GLU A 363 28.37 4.41 -12.80
C GLU A 363 27.07 3.74 -12.29
N HIS A 364 26.20 4.51 -11.65
CA HIS A 364 24.91 4.08 -11.10
C HIS A 364 25.06 2.89 -10.12
N ARG A 365 26.09 2.89 -9.28
CA ARG A 365 26.39 1.84 -8.29
C ARG A 365 27.11 2.36 -7.03
#